data_6cbe3ed0072250c4392efae01a47fd6e
#
_entry.id   6cbe3ed0072250c4392efae01a47fd6e
#
_cell.length_a   1.000
_cell.length_b   1.000
_cell.length_c   1.000
_cell.angle_alpha   90.00
_cell.angle_beta   90.00
_cell.angle_gamma   90.00
#
_symmetry.space_group_name_H-M   'P 1'
#
loop_
_entity.id
_entity.type
_entity.pdbx_description
1 polymer ?
#
loop_
_entity_poly.entity_id
_entity_poly.type
_entity_poly.pdbx_seq_one_letter_code
_entity_poly.pdbx_strand_id
1 'polypeptide(L)'
;FVRDWVSEHFAQRISEVARAAAGSPDLSVTVSVGTRESRATPETRETSAKPAAAAPARAAENSARRWRAEGPTHKSGSGLRTDFTFESFVEGKCNQLARAASLQVAQNPGGSYNPLFIYGGVGLGKTHLMHAIGNLLVRDRPQARVSYLHSEWFVTDMVKALQHNAISDFKRHYRSLDTLLIDDIQFFVGKERSQEEFFHTFNALLEEQQQVVLTCDRYPKEVEGLEERLKSRFGWGLTVALEPPDTETRVAILMRKAQSSGITLPEDVAFFIAKRIRSNVRELEGSLRRVLANAQFTGHPVTVEFAKESLKDLLALQDKLVTMENIQKTVAEFYKVKVSDLLSNRRSRSV
;
A
#
# COMPACT_ATOMS: atom_id res chain seq x y z
N PHE A 1 -26.29 -12.09 8.24
CA PHE A 1 -26.38 -10.86 7.43
C PHE A 1 -26.55 -11.15 5.93
N VAL A 2 -25.59 -11.85 5.26
CA VAL A 2 -25.70 -12.16 3.81
C VAL A 2 -26.93 -13.04 3.50
N ARG A 3 -27.16 -14.09 4.29
CA ARG A 3 -28.32 -14.95 4.16
C ARG A 3 -29.64 -14.16 4.31
N ASP A 4 -29.72 -13.33 5.32
CA ASP A 4 -30.93 -12.58 5.66
C ASP A 4 -31.18 -11.51 4.58
N TRP A 5 -30.14 -10.84 4.11
CA TRP A 5 -30.21 -9.90 2.99
C TRP A 5 -30.65 -10.57 1.67
N VAL A 6 -30.10 -11.75 1.34
CA VAL A 6 -30.51 -12.53 0.15
C VAL A 6 -31.94 -13.01 0.28
N SER A 7 -32.35 -13.47 1.47
CA SER A 7 -33.73 -13.90 1.73
C SER A 7 -34.72 -12.74 1.60
N GLU A 8 -34.36 -11.55 2.07
CA GLU A 8 -35.21 -10.36 2.05
C GLU A 8 -35.40 -9.78 0.64
N HIS A 9 -34.31 -9.78 -0.18
CA HIS A 9 -34.32 -9.11 -1.48
C HIS A 9 -34.50 -10.03 -2.69
N PHE A 10 -34.19 -11.32 -2.58
CA PHE A 10 -34.17 -12.25 -3.72
C PHE A 10 -34.99 -13.54 -3.52
N ALA A 11 -35.53 -13.83 -2.33
CA ALA A 11 -36.25 -15.10 -2.07
C ALA A 11 -37.41 -15.34 -3.03
N GLN A 12 -38.18 -14.30 -3.35
CA GLN A 12 -39.33 -14.40 -4.26
C GLN A 12 -38.85 -14.76 -5.68
N ARG A 13 -37.82 -14.05 -6.17
CA ARG A 13 -37.25 -14.27 -7.51
C ARG A 13 -36.60 -15.65 -7.64
N ILE A 14 -35.88 -16.09 -6.60
CA ILE A 14 -35.27 -17.42 -6.53
C ILE A 14 -36.36 -18.52 -6.54
N SER A 15 -37.44 -18.33 -5.80
CA SER A 15 -38.57 -19.25 -5.73
C SER A 15 -39.31 -19.35 -7.08
N GLU A 16 -39.52 -18.23 -7.77
CA GLU A 16 -40.13 -18.21 -9.11
C GLU A 16 -39.30 -18.96 -10.14
N VAL A 17 -37.99 -18.71 -10.18
CA VAL A 17 -37.06 -19.39 -11.10
C VAL A 17 -36.94 -20.87 -10.78
N ALA A 18 -36.87 -21.24 -9.51
CA ALA A 18 -36.80 -22.64 -9.08
C ALA A 18 -38.08 -23.42 -9.43
N ARG A 19 -39.26 -22.84 -9.24
CA ARG A 19 -40.53 -23.43 -9.63
C ARG A 19 -40.67 -23.60 -11.14
N ALA A 20 -40.23 -22.60 -11.91
CA ALA A 20 -40.19 -22.66 -13.37
C ALA A 20 -39.25 -23.75 -13.89
N ALA A 21 -38.09 -23.90 -13.27
CA ALA A 21 -37.09 -24.91 -13.65
C ALA A 21 -37.47 -26.33 -13.23
N ALA A 22 -38.19 -26.50 -12.11
CA ALA A 22 -38.61 -27.80 -11.59
C ALA A 22 -39.99 -28.25 -12.12
N GLY A 23 -40.74 -27.38 -12.78
CA GLY A 23 -42.11 -27.69 -13.29
C GLY A 23 -43.13 -28.01 -12.18
N SER A 24 -42.86 -27.63 -10.93
CA SER A 24 -43.70 -27.95 -9.77
C SER A 24 -44.12 -26.67 -9.03
N PRO A 25 -45.45 -26.39 -8.96
CA PRO A 25 -45.94 -25.15 -8.34
C PRO A 25 -45.78 -25.11 -6.81
N ASP A 26 -45.67 -26.28 -6.15
CA ASP A 26 -45.61 -26.40 -4.69
C ASP A 26 -44.17 -26.45 -4.11
N LEU A 27 -43.16 -26.15 -4.93
CA LEU A 27 -41.78 -26.15 -4.47
C LEU A 27 -41.50 -25.01 -3.47
N SER A 28 -41.11 -25.37 -2.25
CA SER A 28 -40.61 -24.42 -1.27
C SER A 28 -39.09 -24.31 -1.38
N VAL A 29 -38.59 -23.08 -1.47
CA VAL A 29 -37.14 -22.78 -1.53
C VAL A 29 -36.69 -22.16 -0.25
N THR A 30 -35.71 -22.76 0.43
CA THR A 30 -35.10 -22.25 1.64
C THR A 30 -33.63 -21.93 1.38
N VAL A 31 -33.21 -20.69 1.67
CA VAL A 31 -31.83 -20.28 1.56
C VAL A 31 -31.09 -20.63 2.86
N SER A 32 -30.12 -21.55 2.77
CA SER A 32 -29.26 -21.92 3.90
C SER A 32 -27.80 -21.78 3.54
N VAL A 33 -26.94 -21.49 4.55
CA VAL A 33 -25.49 -21.49 4.37
C VAL A 33 -24.99 -22.91 4.55
N GLY A 34 -24.67 -23.59 3.43
CA GLY A 34 -24.16 -24.96 3.44
C GLY A 34 -22.66 -25.03 3.22
N THR A 35 -21.99 -25.87 3.97
CA THR A 35 -20.65 -26.36 3.66
C THR A 35 -20.74 -27.46 2.59
N ARG A 36 -19.90 -27.39 1.59
CA ARG A 36 -19.86 -28.33 0.45
C ARG A 36 -19.41 -29.71 0.93
N GLU A 37 -20.33 -30.60 1.15
CA GLU A 37 -20.04 -32.03 1.35
C GLU A 37 -20.61 -32.90 0.24
N SER A 38 -19.83 -33.92 -0.05
CA SER A 38 -19.92 -34.91 -1.13
C SER A 38 -21.24 -35.70 -1.17
N ARG A 39 -21.65 -35.95 -2.37
CA ARG A 39 -22.79 -36.77 -2.77
C ARG A 39 -22.56 -38.24 -2.37
N ALA A 40 -23.42 -38.81 -1.53
CA ALA A 40 -23.67 -40.25 -1.47
C ALA A 40 -25.11 -40.50 -1.07
N THR A 41 -25.71 -41.46 -1.73
CA THR A 41 -27.11 -41.91 -1.78
C THR A 41 -27.60 -42.60 -0.49
N PRO A 42 -28.92 -42.76 -0.28
CA PRO A 42 -29.50 -43.04 1.02
C PRO A 42 -29.69 -44.53 1.31
N GLU A 43 -29.42 -44.95 2.52
CA GLU A 43 -30.05 -46.12 3.10
C GLU A 43 -30.49 -45.87 4.55
N THR A 44 -31.71 -46.27 4.78
CA THR A 44 -32.50 -46.17 6.00
C THR A 44 -31.91 -46.97 7.16
N ARG A 45 -31.79 -46.40 8.37
CA ARG A 45 -32.13 -47.11 9.63
C ARG A 45 -32.23 -46.11 10.81
N GLU A 46 -33.38 -46.15 11.45
CA GLU A 46 -33.66 -45.53 12.74
C GLU A 46 -32.78 -46.12 13.82
N THR A 47 -32.24 -45.28 14.69
CA THR A 47 -32.30 -45.48 16.17
C THR A 47 -31.72 -44.26 16.91
N SER A 48 -32.59 -43.74 17.78
CA SER A 48 -32.31 -43.19 19.12
C SER A 48 -31.26 -42.12 19.35
N ALA A 49 -31.76 -40.98 19.72
CA ALA A 49 -31.20 -39.71 20.13
C ALA A 49 -30.25 -39.68 21.33
N LYS A 50 -29.26 -38.76 21.24
CA LYS A 50 -28.85 -37.88 22.36
C LYS A 50 -28.21 -36.60 21.82
N PRO A 51 -28.39 -35.42 22.42
CA PRO A 51 -28.11 -34.15 21.73
C PRO A 51 -26.61 -33.83 21.68
N ALA A 52 -26.10 -33.64 20.50
CA ALA A 52 -24.71 -33.17 20.25
C ALA A 52 -24.71 -31.65 20.06
N ALA A 53 -24.64 -30.89 21.15
CA ALA A 53 -24.44 -29.46 21.16
C ALA A 53 -22.93 -29.08 21.12
N ALA A 54 -22.08 -29.77 20.34
CA ALA A 54 -20.63 -29.54 20.33
C ALA A 54 -20.02 -29.28 18.94
N ALA A 55 -20.81 -29.23 17.88
CA ALA A 55 -20.28 -29.08 16.52
C ALA A 55 -19.83 -27.66 16.13
N PRO A 56 -20.52 -26.55 16.49
CA PRO A 56 -20.10 -25.21 16.10
C PRO A 56 -18.84 -24.73 16.82
N ALA A 57 -18.62 -25.11 18.08
CA ALA A 57 -17.45 -24.73 18.87
C ALA A 57 -16.15 -25.36 18.32
N ARG A 58 -16.20 -26.64 17.93
CA ARG A 58 -15.03 -27.33 17.34
C ARG A 58 -14.64 -26.82 15.96
N ALA A 59 -15.61 -26.39 15.15
CA ALA A 59 -15.32 -25.78 13.83
C ALA A 59 -14.69 -24.41 13.99
N ALA A 60 -15.13 -23.59 14.95
CA ALA A 60 -14.55 -22.30 15.29
C ALA A 60 -13.12 -22.43 15.86
N GLU A 61 -12.89 -23.41 16.74
CA GLU A 61 -11.55 -23.72 17.25
C GLU A 61 -10.59 -24.20 16.16
N ASN A 62 -11.03 -25.02 15.23
CA ASN A 62 -10.20 -25.51 14.12
C ASN A 62 -9.86 -24.39 13.15
N SER A 63 -10.76 -23.45 12.87
CA SER A 63 -10.45 -22.29 12.03
C SER A 63 -9.52 -21.29 12.73
N ALA A 64 -9.68 -21.06 14.02
CA ALA A 64 -8.74 -20.26 14.81
C ALA A 64 -7.33 -20.92 14.90
N ARG A 65 -7.28 -22.27 15.04
CA ARG A 65 -6.03 -23.03 14.97
C ARG A 65 -5.35 -22.90 13.61
N ARG A 66 -6.10 -22.84 12.52
CA ARG A 66 -5.58 -22.65 11.17
C ARG A 66 -4.96 -21.27 11.01
N TRP A 67 -5.60 -20.21 11.50
CA TRP A 67 -5.01 -18.86 11.50
C TRP A 67 -3.73 -18.80 12.34
N ARG A 68 -3.69 -19.48 13.51
CA ARG A 68 -2.48 -19.57 14.35
C ARG A 68 -1.35 -20.34 13.68
N ALA A 69 -1.66 -21.33 12.86
CA ALA A 69 -0.67 -22.15 12.14
C ALA A 69 -0.15 -21.46 10.87
N GLU A 70 -1.04 -20.75 10.14
CA GLU A 70 -0.70 -20.05 8.91
C GLU A 70 -0.13 -18.65 9.17
N GLY A 71 -0.47 -18.02 10.32
CA GLY A 71 -0.08 -16.67 10.69
C GLY A 71 -0.68 -15.60 9.79
N PRO A 72 -0.27 -14.34 9.94
CA PRO A 72 -0.56 -13.30 8.96
C PRO A 72 0.00 -13.70 7.60
N THR A 73 -0.64 -13.23 6.54
CA THR A 73 -0.31 -13.56 5.13
C THR A 73 1.14 -13.21 4.77
N HIS A 74 1.76 -12.33 5.54
CA HIS A 74 3.19 -12.09 5.54
C HIS A 74 3.91 -13.23 6.25
N LYS A 75 4.71 -13.96 5.49
CA LYS A 75 5.61 -15.02 6.00
C LYS A 75 6.35 -14.52 7.23
N SER A 76 6.58 -15.40 8.18
CA SER A 76 7.39 -15.20 9.38
C SER A 76 8.73 -14.49 9.06
N GLY A 77 8.75 -13.17 9.23
CA GLY A 77 9.88 -12.29 8.95
C GLY A 77 9.42 -10.84 9.00
N SER A 78 10.33 -9.91 9.18
CA SER A 78 10.01 -8.47 9.26
C SER A 78 9.38 -7.89 7.99
N GLY A 79 9.37 -8.61 6.88
CA GLY A 79 8.95 -8.11 5.56
C GLY A 79 9.91 -7.08 4.96
N LEU A 80 11.08 -6.87 5.57
CA LEU A 80 12.02 -5.83 5.20
C LEU A 80 12.88 -6.22 4.00
N ARG A 81 13.16 -5.27 3.14
CA ARG A 81 14.14 -5.35 2.07
C ARG A 81 15.50 -4.91 2.60
N THR A 82 16.46 -5.81 2.62
CA THR A 82 17.80 -5.58 3.19
C THR A 82 18.66 -4.61 2.39
N ASP A 83 18.32 -4.39 1.09
CA ASP A 83 19.00 -3.43 0.21
C ASP A 83 18.59 -1.97 0.48
N PHE A 84 17.52 -1.72 1.23
CA PHE A 84 17.04 -0.40 1.58
C PHE A 84 17.56 0.03 2.94
N THR A 85 18.69 0.71 2.95
CA THR A 85 19.36 1.21 4.16
C THR A 85 19.54 2.71 4.12
N PHE A 86 19.92 3.34 5.25
CA PHE A 86 20.26 4.75 5.29
C PHE A 86 21.52 5.08 4.48
N GLU A 87 22.43 4.13 4.33
CA GLU A 87 23.65 4.27 3.53
C GLU A 87 23.33 4.23 2.03
N SER A 88 22.34 3.43 1.61
CA SER A 88 21.91 3.37 0.20
C SER A 88 20.95 4.51 -0.18
N PHE A 89 20.38 5.22 0.79
CA PHE A 89 19.52 6.36 0.57
C PHE A 89 20.35 7.62 0.27
N VAL A 90 20.11 8.25 -0.87
CA VAL A 90 20.81 9.48 -1.27
C VAL A 90 20.16 10.68 -0.61
N GLU A 91 20.94 11.37 0.23
CA GLU A 91 20.50 12.59 0.89
C GLU A 91 20.61 13.81 -0.03
N GLY A 92 19.61 14.67 0.01
CA GLY A 92 19.54 15.95 -0.66
C GLY A 92 18.68 16.92 0.14
N LYS A 93 18.66 18.20 -0.22
CA LYS A 93 17.88 19.22 0.47
C LYS A 93 16.39 18.88 0.60
N CYS A 94 15.84 18.21 -0.44
CA CYS A 94 14.43 17.81 -0.53
C CYS A 94 14.01 16.70 0.45
N ASN A 95 14.96 15.97 1.05
CA ASN A 95 14.66 14.80 1.88
C ASN A 95 15.46 14.77 3.20
N GLN A 96 16.30 15.76 3.46
CA GLN A 96 17.19 15.81 4.63
C GLN A 96 16.42 15.69 5.94
N LEU A 97 15.31 16.44 6.09
CA LEU A 97 14.50 16.39 7.31
C LEU A 97 13.87 15.02 7.51
N ALA A 98 13.31 14.44 6.45
CA ALA A 98 12.69 13.12 6.51
C ALA A 98 13.71 12.02 6.85
N ARG A 99 14.92 12.10 6.28
CA ARG A 99 16.02 11.18 6.60
C ARG A 99 16.48 11.33 8.04
N ALA A 100 16.67 12.57 8.52
CA ALA A 100 17.11 12.84 9.90
C ALA A 100 16.06 12.35 10.92
N ALA A 101 14.77 12.64 10.69
CA ALA A 101 13.67 12.15 11.52
C ALA A 101 13.60 10.61 11.54
N SER A 102 13.75 9.98 10.37
CA SER A 102 13.76 8.53 10.24
C SER A 102 14.92 7.89 10.99
N LEU A 103 16.11 8.48 10.92
CA LEU A 103 17.28 8.01 11.66
C LEU A 103 17.09 8.13 13.16
N GLN A 104 16.56 9.27 13.62
CA GLN A 104 16.28 9.51 15.04
C GLN A 104 15.26 8.49 15.60
N VAL A 105 14.20 8.19 14.84
CA VAL A 105 13.20 7.17 15.20
C VAL A 105 13.82 5.78 15.27
N ALA A 106 14.69 5.42 14.34
CA ALA A 106 15.36 4.13 14.35
C ALA A 106 16.33 3.98 15.54
N GLN A 107 16.99 5.06 15.95
CA GLN A 107 17.91 5.05 17.12
C GLN A 107 17.15 5.06 18.45
N ASN A 108 16.03 5.78 18.53
CA ASN A 108 15.24 5.94 19.74
C ASN A 108 13.73 5.69 19.50
N PRO A 109 13.32 4.43 19.20
CA PRO A 109 11.93 4.08 18.91
C PRO A 109 11.04 4.28 20.14
N GLY A 110 9.78 4.70 19.90
CA GLY A 110 8.79 5.00 20.94
C GLY A 110 8.97 6.32 21.65
N GLY A 111 10.04 7.06 21.31
CA GLY A 111 10.37 8.36 21.93
C GLY A 111 9.57 9.54 21.37
N SER A 112 10.28 10.66 21.08
CA SER A 112 9.66 11.96 20.78
C SER A 112 8.82 12.02 19.49
N TYR A 113 9.07 11.12 18.52
CA TYR A 113 8.45 11.15 17.19
C TYR A 113 7.60 9.90 16.95
N ASN A 114 6.55 9.74 17.74
CA ASN A 114 5.64 8.61 17.63
C ASN A 114 4.17 9.09 17.55
N PRO A 115 3.49 8.89 16.40
CA PRO A 115 3.98 8.26 15.18
C PRO A 115 4.95 9.14 14.37
N LEU A 116 5.78 8.53 13.54
CA LEU A 116 6.44 9.21 12.43
C LEU A 116 5.58 9.05 11.17
N PHE A 117 5.18 10.16 10.58
CA PHE A 117 4.38 10.19 9.37
C PHE A 117 5.19 10.79 8.21
N ILE A 118 5.50 9.97 7.19
CA ILE A 118 6.27 10.38 6.01
C ILE A 118 5.32 10.49 4.83
N TYR A 119 5.19 11.68 4.24
CA TYR A 119 4.33 11.87 3.09
C TYR A 119 5.06 12.51 1.90
N GLY A 120 4.46 12.38 0.72
CA GLY A 120 5.00 12.96 -0.51
C GLY A 120 4.61 12.13 -1.72
N GLY A 121 4.78 12.68 -2.90
CA GLY A 121 4.40 12.07 -4.16
C GLY A 121 4.91 10.64 -4.36
N VAL A 122 4.39 9.98 -5.39
CA VAL A 122 4.77 8.59 -5.74
C VAL A 122 6.25 8.53 -6.13
N GLY A 123 6.95 7.49 -5.65
CA GLY A 123 8.33 7.20 -6.07
C GLY A 123 9.39 8.16 -5.53
N LEU A 124 9.15 8.87 -4.41
CA LEU A 124 10.11 9.78 -3.79
C LEU A 124 11.03 9.13 -2.73
N GLY A 125 10.82 7.85 -2.42
CA GLY A 125 11.66 7.11 -1.48
C GLY A 125 11.06 6.90 -0.08
N LYS A 126 9.73 7.12 0.12
CA LYS A 126 9.04 6.86 1.39
C LYS A 126 9.27 5.43 1.88
N THR A 127 8.96 4.46 1.03
CA THR A 127 9.18 3.02 1.30
C THR A 127 10.65 2.71 1.60
N HIS A 128 11.61 3.37 0.93
CA HIS A 128 13.03 3.20 1.21
C HIS A 128 13.38 3.62 2.65
N LEU A 129 12.97 4.81 3.07
CA LEU A 129 13.20 5.28 4.44
C LEU A 129 12.54 4.38 5.48
N MET A 130 11.33 3.91 5.20
CA MET A 130 10.62 2.99 6.08
C MET A 130 11.39 1.67 6.28
N HIS A 131 11.88 1.06 5.19
CA HIS A 131 12.73 -0.12 5.27
C HIS A 131 14.08 0.17 5.96
N ALA A 132 14.67 1.34 5.72
CA ALA A 132 15.92 1.74 6.38
C ALA A 132 15.75 1.84 7.89
N ILE A 133 14.62 2.39 8.37
CA ILE A 133 14.26 2.40 9.80
C ILE A 133 14.21 0.95 10.32
N GLY A 134 13.43 0.09 9.66
CA GLY A 134 13.25 -1.29 10.07
C GLY A 134 14.56 -2.09 10.09
N ASN A 135 15.39 -1.94 9.05
CA ASN A 135 16.69 -2.63 8.96
C ASN A 135 17.65 -2.19 10.07
N LEU A 136 17.69 -0.89 10.38
CA LEU A 136 18.50 -0.36 11.47
C LEU A 136 18.03 -0.91 12.83
N LEU A 137 16.71 -0.90 13.06
CA LEU A 137 16.13 -1.45 14.30
C LEU A 137 16.44 -2.93 14.50
N VAL A 138 16.26 -3.75 13.45
CA VAL A 138 16.56 -5.20 13.53
C VAL A 138 18.06 -5.45 13.74
N ARG A 139 18.93 -4.65 13.11
CA ARG A 139 20.38 -4.73 13.29
C ARG A 139 20.81 -4.42 14.72
N ASP A 140 20.29 -3.30 15.26
CA ASP A 140 20.72 -2.78 16.57
C ASP A 140 19.97 -3.45 17.73
N ARG A 141 18.79 -4.01 17.49
CA ARG A 141 17.92 -4.73 18.44
C ARG A 141 17.38 -6.03 17.83
N PRO A 142 18.18 -7.10 17.76
CA PRO A 142 17.78 -8.36 17.08
C PRO A 142 16.55 -9.05 17.68
N GLN A 143 16.18 -8.73 18.92
CA GLN A 143 15.00 -9.28 19.60
C GLN A 143 13.73 -8.45 19.35
N ALA A 144 13.86 -7.27 18.72
CA ALA A 144 12.71 -6.41 18.46
C ALA A 144 11.79 -7.03 17.39
N ARG A 145 10.50 -7.05 17.70
CA ARG A 145 9.44 -7.51 16.78
C ARG A 145 9.05 -6.36 15.87
N VAL A 146 9.78 -6.24 14.76
CA VAL A 146 9.54 -5.24 13.72
C VAL A 146 8.70 -5.86 12.60
N SER A 147 7.61 -5.22 12.21
CA SER A 147 6.78 -5.64 11.07
C SER A 147 6.60 -4.52 10.08
N TYR A 148 6.93 -4.79 8.82
CA TYR A 148 6.63 -3.93 7.68
C TYR A 148 5.51 -4.56 6.86
N LEU A 149 4.51 -3.76 6.50
CA LEU A 149 3.42 -4.18 5.62
C LEU A 149 2.79 -3.00 4.87
N HIS A 150 2.23 -3.28 3.70
CA HIS A 150 1.29 -2.37 3.06
C HIS A 150 -0.05 -2.38 3.77
N SER A 151 -0.73 -1.25 3.82
CA SER A 151 -2.04 -1.15 4.47
C SER A 151 -3.08 -2.12 3.90
N GLU A 152 -3.00 -2.50 2.63
CA GLU A 152 -3.86 -3.54 2.02
C GLU A 152 -3.70 -4.92 2.68
N TRP A 153 -2.50 -5.24 3.16
CA TRP A 153 -2.24 -6.53 3.81
C TRP A 153 -2.82 -6.55 5.21
N PHE A 154 -2.75 -5.42 5.92
CA PHE A 154 -3.45 -5.29 7.21
C PHE A 154 -4.95 -5.57 7.04
N VAL A 155 -5.58 -5.00 6.00
CA VAL A 155 -6.99 -5.25 5.67
C VAL A 155 -7.23 -6.73 5.35
N THR A 156 -6.36 -7.33 4.54
CA THR A 156 -6.47 -8.74 4.14
C THR A 156 -6.35 -9.67 5.34
N ASP A 157 -5.40 -9.42 6.23
CA ASP A 157 -5.20 -10.20 7.45
C ASP A 157 -6.39 -10.06 8.39
N MET A 158 -6.95 -8.85 8.54
CA MET A 158 -8.15 -8.61 9.32
C MET A 158 -9.35 -9.38 8.78
N VAL A 159 -9.58 -9.33 7.46
CA VAL A 159 -10.69 -10.06 6.81
C VAL A 159 -10.54 -11.57 7.00
N LYS A 160 -9.33 -12.12 6.81
CA LYS A 160 -9.05 -13.53 7.07
C LYS A 160 -9.29 -13.90 8.54
N ALA A 161 -8.82 -13.08 9.48
CA ALA A 161 -9.03 -13.31 10.89
C ALA A 161 -10.51 -13.32 11.25
N LEU A 162 -11.33 -12.43 10.67
CA LEU A 162 -12.79 -12.42 10.83
C LEU A 162 -13.43 -13.69 10.27
N GLN A 163 -13.04 -14.12 9.05
CA GLN A 163 -13.54 -15.34 8.42
C GLN A 163 -13.23 -16.60 9.24
N HIS A 164 -12.10 -16.60 9.95
CA HIS A 164 -11.66 -17.73 10.79
C HIS A 164 -12.01 -17.59 12.26
N ASN A 165 -12.83 -16.61 12.66
CA ASN A 165 -13.14 -16.29 14.07
C ASN A 165 -11.89 -16.10 14.95
N ALA A 166 -10.81 -15.56 14.37
CA ALA A 166 -9.50 -15.39 14.99
C ALA A 166 -9.13 -13.92 15.22
N ILE A 167 -10.11 -13.02 15.29
CA ILE A 167 -9.89 -11.56 15.44
C ILE A 167 -9.09 -11.23 16.71
N SER A 168 -9.27 -12.00 17.78
CA SER A 168 -8.50 -11.82 19.02
C SER A 168 -7.01 -12.16 18.85
N ASP A 169 -6.70 -13.15 18.01
CA ASP A 169 -5.31 -13.51 17.69
C ASP A 169 -4.67 -12.48 16.76
N PHE A 170 -5.43 -11.92 15.80
CA PHE A 170 -5.04 -10.79 14.98
C PHE A 170 -4.66 -9.57 15.85
N LYS A 171 -5.55 -9.17 16.77
CA LYS A 171 -5.30 -8.06 17.70
C LYS A 171 -4.07 -8.29 18.54
N ARG A 172 -3.92 -9.48 19.10
CA ARG A 172 -2.75 -9.86 19.90
C ARG A 172 -1.46 -9.78 19.09
N HIS A 173 -1.47 -10.28 17.85
CA HIS A 173 -0.31 -10.24 16.96
C HIS A 173 0.16 -8.80 16.72
N TYR A 174 -0.72 -7.95 16.19
CA TYR A 174 -0.33 -6.58 15.83
C TYR A 174 0.01 -5.71 17.05
N ARG A 175 -0.70 -5.86 18.17
CA ARG A 175 -0.41 -5.12 19.41
C ARG A 175 0.84 -5.62 20.13
N SER A 176 1.33 -6.79 19.81
CA SER A 176 2.57 -7.32 20.41
C SER A 176 3.84 -6.85 19.71
N LEU A 177 3.75 -6.06 18.65
CA LEU A 177 4.89 -5.56 17.91
C LEU A 177 5.60 -4.43 18.67
N ASP A 178 6.91 -4.39 18.62
CA ASP A 178 7.71 -3.29 19.17
C ASP A 178 7.80 -2.13 18.18
N THR A 179 7.69 -2.42 16.87
CA THR A 179 7.62 -1.43 15.80
C THR A 179 6.72 -1.88 14.69
N LEU A 180 5.77 -1.01 14.31
CA LEU A 180 4.85 -1.20 13.19
C LEU A 180 5.15 -0.19 12.09
N LEU A 181 5.50 -0.70 10.89
CA LEU A 181 5.78 0.09 9.70
C LEU A 181 4.67 -0.18 8.68
N ILE A 182 3.78 0.79 8.46
CA ILE A 182 2.66 0.65 7.51
C ILE A 182 2.84 1.60 6.33
N ASP A 183 2.95 1.02 5.14
CA ASP A 183 3.12 1.74 3.89
C ASP A 183 1.78 2.02 3.20
N ASP A 184 1.68 3.21 2.59
CA ASP A 184 0.57 3.63 1.74
C ASP A 184 -0.81 3.58 2.42
N ILE A 185 -0.97 4.34 3.53
CA ILE A 185 -2.21 4.34 4.33
C ILE A 185 -3.45 4.84 3.58
N GLN A 186 -3.29 5.49 2.43
CA GLN A 186 -4.42 5.89 1.58
C GLN A 186 -5.29 4.71 1.11
N PHE A 187 -4.78 3.49 1.13
CA PHE A 187 -5.57 2.28 0.83
C PHE A 187 -6.59 1.90 1.91
N PHE A 188 -6.58 2.56 3.08
CA PHE A 188 -7.69 2.44 4.04
C PHE A 188 -8.95 3.20 3.63
N VAL A 189 -8.85 4.15 2.69
CA VAL A 189 -9.99 4.96 2.22
C VAL A 189 -11.14 4.07 1.75
N GLY A 190 -12.36 4.38 2.21
CA GLY A 190 -13.57 3.62 1.89
C GLY A 190 -13.71 2.27 2.61
N LYS A 191 -12.83 1.94 3.56
CA LYS A 191 -12.83 0.67 4.31
C LYS A 191 -13.07 0.94 5.80
N GLU A 192 -14.25 1.42 6.17
CA GLU A 192 -14.60 1.90 7.52
C GLU A 192 -14.21 0.93 8.63
N ARG A 193 -14.62 -0.35 8.54
CA ARG A 193 -14.26 -1.36 9.55
C ARG A 193 -12.75 -1.55 9.70
N SER A 194 -12.01 -1.43 8.61
CA SER A 194 -10.55 -1.55 8.64
C SER A 194 -9.91 -0.32 9.26
N GLN A 195 -10.46 0.86 9.02
CA GLN A 195 -10.04 2.09 9.67
C GLN A 195 -10.30 2.04 11.18
N GLU A 196 -11.46 1.55 11.59
CA GLU A 196 -11.81 1.37 13.00
C GLU A 196 -10.85 0.42 13.72
N GLU A 197 -10.61 -0.77 13.16
CA GLU A 197 -9.71 -1.75 13.77
C GLU A 197 -8.25 -1.27 13.76
N PHE A 198 -7.85 -0.59 12.69
CA PHE A 198 -6.54 0.04 12.64
C PHE A 198 -6.40 1.13 13.71
N PHE A 199 -7.41 1.97 13.91
CA PHE A 199 -7.43 2.99 14.96
C PHE A 199 -7.21 2.39 16.36
N HIS A 200 -7.88 1.30 16.68
CA HIS A 200 -7.71 0.62 17.97
C HIS A 200 -6.32 -0.02 18.12
N THR A 201 -5.80 -0.62 17.08
CA THR A 201 -4.45 -1.20 17.09
C THR A 201 -3.39 -0.12 17.23
N PHE A 202 -3.53 0.96 16.47
CA PHE A 202 -2.65 2.12 16.48
C PHE A 202 -2.59 2.79 17.86
N ASN A 203 -3.75 3.05 18.48
CA ASN A 203 -3.80 3.62 19.82
C ASN A 203 -3.14 2.73 20.86
N ALA A 204 -3.42 1.42 20.83
CA ALA A 204 -2.80 0.47 21.75
C ALA A 204 -1.25 0.48 21.65
N LEU A 205 -0.72 0.54 20.43
CA LEU A 205 0.74 0.65 20.22
C LEU A 205 1.31 1.96 20.78
N LEU A 206 0.63 3.09 20.57
CA LEU A 206 1.08 4.39 21.09
C LEU A 206 1.03 4.45 22.61
N GLU A 207 -0.02 3.90 23.23
CA GLU A 207 -0.18 3.83 24.70
C GLU A 207 0.94 3.00 25.35
N GLU A 208 1.37 1.94 24.68
CA GLU A 208 2.49 1.10 25.11
C GLU A 208 3.87 1.65 24.66
N GLN A 209 3.92 2.86 24.10
CA GLN A 209 5.13 3.52 23.56
C GLN A 209 5.85 2.69 22.48
N GLN A 210 5.12 1.82 21.77
CA GLN A 210 5.64 1.11 20.62
C GLN A 210 5.70 2.03 19.40
N GLN A 211 6.78 1.93 18.62
CA GLN A 211 6.98 2.83 17.49
C GLN A 211 6.05 2.52 16.33
N VAL A 212 5.37 3.55 15.83
CA VAL A 212 4.61 3.46 14.59
C VAL A 212 5.19 4.42 13.54
N VAL A 213 5.39 3.90 12.32
CA VAL A 213 5.81 4.68 11.16
C VAL A 213 4.79 4.47 10.05
N LEU A 214 4.31 5.57 9.48
CA LEU A 214 3.27 5.58 8.45
C LEU A 214 3.76 6.30 7.20
N THR A 215 3.33 5.85 6.02
CA THR A 215 3.54 6.62 4.80
C THR A 215 2.22 6.92 4.09
N CYS A 216 2.21 8.02 3.33
CA CYS A 216 1.10 8.42 2.47
C CYS A 216 1.60 9.13 1.21
N ASP A 217 0.78 9.16 0.17
CA ASP A 217 1.08 9.91 -1.07
C ASP A 217 0.89 11.44 -0.91
N ARG A 218 0.16 11.88 0.14
CA ARG A 218 -0.18 13.28 0.43
C ARG A 218 -0.28 13.54 1.93
N TYR A 219 -0.43 14.81 2.29
CA TYR A 219 -0.59 15.23 3.68
C TYR A 219 -1.84 14.58 4.32
N PRO A 220 -1.78 14.12 5.60
CA PRO A 220 -2.88 13.35 6.22
C PRO A 220 -4.25 14.02 6.16
N LYS A 221 -4.31 15.35 6.34
CA LYS A 221 -5.57 16.10 6.31
C LYS A 221 -6.20 16.18 4.92
N GLU A 222 -5.40 16.00 3.86
CA GLU A 222 -5.83 16.03 2.45
C GLU A 222 -6.36 14.68 1.96
N VAL A 223 -6.26 13.61 2.77
CA VAL A 223 -6.75 12.30 2.41
C VAL A 223 -8.27 12.25 2.62
N GLU A 224 -9.02 12.43 1.54
CA GLU A 224 -10.47 12.30 1.56
C GLU A 224 -10.88 10.87 1.86
N GLY A 225 -11.98 10.68 2.65
CA GLY A 225 -12.48 9.34 3.01
C GLY A 225 -11.69 8.62 4.11
N LEU A 226 -10.68 9.28 4.71
CA LEU A 226 -10.05 8.83 5.94
C LEU A 226 -10.78 9.47 7.15
N GLU A 227 -11.03 8.68 8.19
CA GLU A 227 -11.73 9.16 9.40
C GLU A 227 -10.96 10.27 10.10
N GLU A 228 -11.67 11.30 10.56
CA GLU A 228 -11.07 12.48 11.21
C GLU A 228 -10.29 12.13 12.48
N ARG A 229 -10.73 11.10 13.21
CA ARG A 229 -10.01 10.60 14.39
C ARG A 229 -8.62 10.04 14.05
N LEU A 230 -8.48 9.37 12.89
CA LEU A 230 -7.18 8.89 12.39
C LEU A 230 -6.31 10.05 11.94
N LYS A 231 -6.86 11.00 11.17
CA LYS A 231 -6.13 12.20 10.71
C LYS A 231 -5.57 13.00 11.89
N SER A 232 -6.37 13.17 12.94
CA SER A 232 -5.97 13.87 14.16
C SER A 232 -4.80 13.15 14.85
N ARG A 233 -4.87 11.83 14.97
CA ARG A 233 -3.83 11.01 15.62
C ARG A 233 -2.54 10.95 14.82
N PHE A 234 -2.61 10.93 13.48
CA PHE A 234 -1.41 10.97 12.64
C PHE A 234 -0.62 12.26 12.79
N GLY A 235 -1.30 13.38 13.08
CA GLY A 235 -0.68 14.66 13.36
C GLY A 235 -0.10 14.81 14.77
N TRP A 236 -0.30 13.84 15.66
CA TRP A 236 0.17 13.92 17.05
C TRP A 236 1.70 13.88 17.16
N GLY A 237 2.34 13.01 16.37
CA GLY A 237 3.79 12.84 16.32
C GLY A 237 4.46 13.82 15.35
N LEU A 238 5.44 13.33 14.62
CA LEU A 238 6.15 14.13 13.61
C LEU A 238 5.68 13.79 12.21
N THR A 239 5.23 14.78 11.47
CA THR A 239 4.88 14.67 10.06
C THR A 239 5.95 15.32 9.21
N VAL A 240 6.55 14.59 8.27
CA VAL A 240 7.63 15.05 7.40
C VAL A 240 7.32 14.84 5.94
N ALA A 241 7.65 15.84 5.12
CA ALA A 241 7.50 15.78 3.67
C ALA A 241 8.72 15.17 2.98
N LEU A 242 8.48 14.42 1.92
CA LEU A 242 9.48 14.12 0.89
C LEU A 242 9.11 14.89 -0.38
N GLU A 243 9.99 15.80 -0.76
CA GLU A 243 9.81 16.62 -1.95
C GLU A 243 10.54 16.01 -3.15
N PRO A 244 10.15 16.35 -4.40
CA PRO A 244 10.88 15.94 -5.59
C PRO A 244 12.34 16.39 -5.54
N PRO A 245 13.30 15.50 -5.87
CA PRO A 245 14.72 15.82 -5.82
C PRO A 245 15.11 16.85 -6.87
N ASP A 246 16.03 17.73 -6.52
CA ASP A 246 16.70 18.62 -7.47
C ASP A 246 17.58 17.85 -8.47
N THR A 247 18.14 18.54 -9.45
CA THR A 247 18.93 17.88 -10.51
C THR A 247 20.19 17.22 -9.95
N GLU A 248 20.84 17.85 -8.98
CA GLU A 248 22.06 17.34 -8.36
C GLU A 248 21.78 16.07 -7.57
N THR A 249 20.73 16.06 -6.77
CA THR A 249 20.27 14.87 -6.04
C THR A 249 19.88 13.74 -7.01
N ARG A 250 19.20 14.04 -8.14
CA ARG A 250 18.89 13.02 -9.17
C ARG A 250 20.13 12.41 -9.79
N VAL A 251 21.16 13.22 -10.12
CA VAL A 251 22.45 12.73 -10.61
C VAL A 251 23.10 11.81 -9.57
N ALA A 252 23.14 12.23 -8.31
CA ALA A 252 23.71 11.41 -7.23
C ALA A 252 22.96 10.07 -7.06
N ILE A 253 21.63 10.07 -7.19
CA ILE A 253 20.82 8.84 -7.17
C ILE A 253 21.21 7.91 -8.31
N LEU A 254 21.30 8.43 -9.55
CA LEU A 254 21.68 7.63 -10.72
C LEU A 254 23.08 7.03 -10.55
N MET A 255 24.05 7.82 -10.13
CA MET A 255 25.43 7.37 -9.89
C MET A 255 25.49 6.28 -8.82
N ARG A 256 24.78 6.47 -7.69
CA ARG A 256 24.72 5.49 -6.61
C ARG A 256 24.08 4.18 -7.06
N LYS A 257 22.98 4.25 -7.84
CA LYS A 257 22.28 3.07 -8.36
C LYS A 257 23.09 2.31 -9.40
N ALA A 258 23.81 3.01 -10.29
CA ALA A 258 24.73 2.39 -11.22
C ALA A 258 25.87 1.68 -10.49
N GLN A 259 26.48 2.33 -9.51
CA GLN A 259 27.55 1.77 -8.68
C GLN A 259 27.08 0.50 -7.94
N SER A 260 25.86 0.50 -7.37
CA SER A 260 25.30 -0.68 -6.70
C SER A 260 25.04 -1.85 -7.64
N SER A 261 24.94 -1.59 -8.96
CA SER A 261 24.83 -2.59 -10.03
C SER A 261 26.18 -3.00 -10.62
N GLY A 262 27.31 -2.52 -10.06
CA GLY A 262 28.66 -2.81 -10.54
C GLY A 262 29.03 -2.11 -11.84
N ILE A 263 28.28 -1.07 -12.25
CA ILE A 263 28.48 -0.35 -13.51
C ILE A 263 28.93 1.08 -13.22
N THR A 264 29.99 1.50 -13.92
CA THR A 264 30.42 2.91 -13.90
C THR A 264 29.59 3.70 -14.88
N LEU A 265 28.76 4.63 -14.39
CA LEU A 265 27.96 5.54 -15.20
C LEU A 265 28.74 6.84 -15.42
N PRO A 266 28.99 7.27 -16.66
CA PRO A 266 29.61 8.57 -16.93
C PRO A 266 28.70 9.70 -16.38
N GLU A 267 29.33 10.75 -15.85
CA GLU A 267 28.63 11.85 -15.19
C GLU A 267 27.74 12.65 -16.16
N ASP A 268 28.19 12.84 -17.39
CA ASP A 268 27.47 13.50 -18.48
C ASP A 268 26.18 12.74 -18.84
N VAL A 269 26.22 11.40 -18.84
CA VAL A 269 25.05 10.55 -19.05
C VAL A 269 24.08 10.66 -17.87
N ALA A 270 24.61 10.60 -16.64
CA ALA A 270 23.79 10.78 -15.44
C ALA A 270 23.09 12.15 -15.44
N PHE A 271 23.83 13.20 -15.80
CA PHE A 271 23.28 14.55 -15.91
C PHE A 271 22.22 14.65 -17.00
N PHE A 272 22.47 14.05 -18.17
CA PHE A 272 21.50 14.00 -19.26
C PHE A 272 20.19 13.35 -18.81
N ILE A 273 20.24 12.16 -18.19
CA ILE A 273 19.05 11.45 -17.71
C ILE A 273 18.32 12.29 -16.63
N ALA A 274 19.05 12.81 -15.63
CA ALA A 274 18.52 13.62 -14.56
C ALA A 274 17.82 14.90 -15.04
N LYS A 275 18.33 15.53 -16.10
CA LYS A 275 17.74 16.73 -16.70
C LYS A 275 16.44 16.42 -17.45
N ARG A 276 16.36 15.24 -18.09
CA ARG A 276 15.21 14.84 -18.91
C ARG A 276 14.10 14.22 -18.06
N ILE A 277 14.42 13.34 -17.12
CA ILE A 277 13.45 12.65 -16.28
C ILE A 277 13.27 13.40 -14.96
N ARG A 278 12.17 14.14 -14.85
CA ARG A 278 11.88 15.04 -13.72
C ARG A 278 10.73 14.58 -12.86
N SER A 279 9.98 13.56 -13.29
CA SER A 279 8.72 13.13 -12.69
C SER A 279 8.89 12.57 -11.28
N ASN A 280 9.66 11.51 -11.13
CA ASN A 280 9.92 10.86 -9.83
C ASN A 280 11.15 9.95 -9.90
N VAL A 281 11.64 9.51 -8.73
CA VAL A 281 12.85 8.67 -8.64
C VAL A 281 12.62 7.27 -9.22
N ARG A 282 11.38 6.74 -9.16
CA ARG A 282 11.07 5.43 -9.74
C ARG A 282 11.24 5.42 -11.27
N GLU A 283 10.77 6.47 -11.95
CA GLU A 283 10.98 6.63 -13.39
C GLU A 283 12.43 6.91 -13.73
N LEU A 284 13.12 7.68 -12.87
CA LEU A 284 14.56 7.94 -13.01
C LEU A 284 15.36 6.63 -12.97
N GLU A 285 15.12 5.77 -11.97
CA GLU A 285 15.73 4.44 -11.84
C GLU A 285 15.34 3.52 -13.01
N GLY A 286 14.08 3.57 -13.45
CA GLY A 286 13.60 2.81 -14.62
C GLY A 286 14.34 3.19 -15.89
N SER A 287 14.56 4.49 -16.10
CA SER A 287 15.33 5.01 -17.25
C SER A 287 16.78 4.58 -17.22
N LEU A 288 17.44 4.66 -16.05
CA LEU A 288 18.79 4.15 -15.87
C LEU A 288 18.87 2.65 -16.19
N ARG A 289 17.97 1.86 -15.60
CA ARG A 289 17.93 0.41 -15.81
C ARG A 289 17.78 0.06 -17.29
N ARG A 290 16.93 0.80 -18.04
CA ARG A 290 16.76 0.61 -19.48
C ARG A 290 18.05 0.89 -20.25
N VAL A 291 18.75 1.98 -19.95
CA VAL A 291 20.04 2.33 -20.61
C VAL A 291 21.09 1.26 -20.32
N LEU A 292 21.23 0.84 -19.06
CA LEU A 292 22.21 -0.17 -18.66
C LEU A 292 21.92 -1.54 -19.28
N ALA A 293 20.65 -1.96 -19.32
CA ALA A 293 20.25 -3.21 -19.96
C ALA A 293 20.55 -3.20 -21.47
N ASN A 294 20.21 -2.11 -22.15
CA ASN A 294 20.54 -1.98 -23.59
C ASN A 294 22.05 -2.02 -23.84
N ALA A 295 22.84 -1.35 -23.01
CA ALA A 295 24.31 -1.38 -23.13
C ALA A 295 24.87 -2.80 -22.92
N GLN A 296 24.33 -3.53 -21.93
CA GLN A 296 24.72 -4.91 -21.65
C GLN A 296 24.36 -5.87 -22.79
N PHE A 297 23.16 -5.72 -23.40
CA PHE A 297 22.73 -6.59 -24.51
C PHE A 297 23.43 -6.29 -25.84
N THR A 298 23.74 -5.03 -26.08
CA THR A 298 24.35 -4.61 -27.37
C THR A 298 25.89 -4.57 -27.34
N GLY A 299 26.49 -4.60 -26.14
CA GLY A 299 27.92 -4.44 -25.95
C GLY A 299 28.46 -3.02 -26.23
N HIS A 300 27.58 -2.03 -26.41
CA HIS A 300 27.96 -0.66 -26.65
C HIS A 300 28.34 0.09 -25.38
N PRO A 301 29.29 1.01 -25.42
CA PRO A 301 29.61 1.86 -24.29
C PRO A 301 28.43 2.80 -23.95
N VAL A 302 28.28 3.10 -22.68
CA VAL A 302 27.24 4.02 -22.18
C VAL A 302 27.70 5.46 -22.48
N THR A 303 27.18 6.05 -23.56
CA THR A 303 27.40 7.46 -23.94
C THR A 303 26.08 8.24 -23.90
N VAL A 304 26.16 9.57 -24.00
CA VAL A 304 24.96 10.42 -24.06
C VAL A 304 24.12 10.10 -25.30
N GLU A 305 24.75 9.86 -26.44
CA GLU A 305 24.09 9.50 -27.70
C GLU A 305 23.35 8.15 -27.55
N PHE A 306 24.03 7.16 -26.96
CA PHE A 306 23.44 5.86 -26.66
C PHE A 306 22.26 5.98 -25.70
N ALA A 307 22.39 6.80 -24.66
CA ALA A 307 21.28 7.04 -23.70
C ALA A 307 20.09 7.74 -24.38
N LYS A 308 20.31 8.69 -25.29
CA LYS A 308 19.24 9.33 -26.08
C LYS A 308 18.47 8.31 -26.91
N GLU A 309 19.18 7.44 -27.64
CA GLU A 309 18.53 6.43 -28.46
C GLU A 309 17.78 5.39 -27.60
N SER A 310 18.39 4.93 -26.50
CA SER A 310 17.77 4.00 -25.56
C SER A 310 16.49 4.53 -24.91
N LEU A 311 16.38 5.85 -24.73
CA LEU A 311 15.25 6.51 -24.08
C LEU A 311 14.31 7.23 -25.05
N LYS A 312 14.53 7.13 -26.37
CA LYS A 312 13.82 7.89 -27.42
C LYS A 312 12.30 7.85 -27.28
N ASP A 313 11.73 6.64 -27.11
CA ASP A 313 10.28 6.49 -26.99
C ASP A 313 9.73 7.17 -25.73
N LEU A 314 10.46 7.04 -24.61
CA LEU A 314 10.07 7.64 -23.34
C LEU A 314 10.14 9.17 -23.41
N LEU A 315 11.18 9.71 -24.04
CA LEU A 315 11.34 11.15 -24.24
C LEU A 315 10.28 11.70 -25.19
N ALA A 316 9.97 10.99 -26.28
CA ALA A 316 8.93 11.38 -27.22
C ALA A 316 7.53 11.41 -26.58
N LEU A 317 7.25 10.51 -25.63
CA LEU A 317 6.00 10.54 -24.87
C LEU A 317 5.94 11.77 -23.94
N GLN A 318 7.04 12.09 -23.26
CA GLN A 318 7.10 13.27 -22.39
C GLN A 318 6.96 14.58 -23.18
N ASP A 319 7.62 14.69 -24.33
CA ASP A 319 7.51 15.87 -25.21
C ASP A 319 6.08 16.04 -25.74
N LYS A 320 5.33 14.95 -26.00
CA LYS A 320 3.91 14.99 -26.39
C LYS A 320 3.00 15.44 -25.25
N LEU A 321 3.32 15.13 -23.99
CA LEU A 321 2.52 15.52 -22.84
C LEU A 321 2.63 17.03 -22.51
N VAL A 322 3.74 17.67 -22.84
CA VAL A 322 4.00 19.10 -22.57
C VAL A 322 3.81 19.91 -23.84
N THR A 323 2.62 19.85 -24.44
CA THR A 323 2.23 20.72 -25.54
C THR A 323 1.38 21.86 -25.03
N MET A 324 1.38 23.00 -25.74
CA MET A 324 0.54 24.15 -25.41
C MET A 324 -0.95 23.75 -25.34
N GLU A 325 -1.40 22.90 -26.25
CA GLU A 325 -2.76 22.37 -26.29
C GLU A 325 -3.11 21.54 -25.04
N ASN A 326 -2.19 20.66 -24.61
CA ASN A 326 -2.41 19.84 -23.39
C ASN A 326 -2.38 20.68 -22.12
N ILE A 327 -1.53 21.71 -22.05
CA ILE A 327 -1.50 22.66 -20.94
C ILE A 327 -2.82 23.43 -20.89
N GLN A 328 -3.29 23.96 -22.02
CA GLN A 328 -4.56 24.68 -22.09
C GLN A 328 -5.74 23.80 -21.71
N LYS A 329 -5.76 22.55 -22.17
CA LYS A 329 -6.80 21.58 -21.83
C LYS A 329 -6.80 21.26 -20.32
N THR A 330 -5.65 20.99 -19.74
CA THR A 330 -5.50 20.70 -18.30
C THR A 330 -5.92 21.89 -17.43
N VAL A 331 -5.53 23.12 -17.82
CA VAL A 331 -5.92 24.35 -17.13
C VAL A 331 -7.44 24.56 -17.25
N ALA A 332 -8.01 24.36 -18.43
CA ALA A 332 -9.45 24.49 -18.65
C ALA A 332 -10.26 23.48 -17.81
N GLU A 333 -9.80 22.23 -17.73
CA GLU A 333 -10.39 21.18 -16.87
C GLU A 333 -10.29 21.53 -15.38
N PHE A 334 -9.13 22.00 -14.93
CA PHE A 334 -8.92 22.39 -13.53
C PHE A 334 -9.85 23.52 -13.09
N TYR A 335 -9.99 24.56 -13.92
CA TYR A 335 -10.88 25.69 -13.63
C TYR A 335 -12.33 25.45 -14.10
N LYS A 336 -12.66 24.26 -14.64
CA LYS A 336 -13.98 23.88 -15.18
C LYS A 336 -14.52 24.88 -16.22
N VAL A 337 -13.63 25.42 -17.04
CA VAL A 337 -13.97 26.33 -18.16
C VAL A 337 -13.68 25.64 -19.50
N LYS A 338 -14.28 26.11 -20.58
CA LYS A 338 -13.96 25.60 -21.91
C LYS A 338 -12.63 26.17 -22.39
N VAL A 339 -11.85 25.39 -23.16
CA VAL A 339 -10.59 25.85 -23.78
C VAL A 339 -10.82 27.09 -24.64
N SER A 340 -11.96 27.17 -25.34
CA SER A 340 -12.37 28.37 -26.10
C SER A 340 -12.51 29.61 -25.26
N ASP A 341 -12.99 29.50 -24.01
CA ASP A 341 -13.18 30.63 -23.11
C ASP A 341 -11.84 31.10 -22.53
N LEU A 342 -10.93 30.16 -22.30
CA LEU A 342 -9.55 30.43 -21.86
C LEU A 342 -8.74 31.22 -22.91
N LEU A 343 -9.04 31.00 -24.22
CA LEU A 343 -8.36 31.64 -25.34
C LEU A 343 -9.12 32.91 -25.84
N SER A 344 -10.30 33.19 -25.28
CA SER A 344 -11.09 34.33 -25.71
C SER A 344 -10.52 35.64 -25.16
N ASN A 345 -10.56 36.70 -26.00
CA ASN A 345 -10.20 38.06 -25.58
C ASN A 345 -11.28 38.69 -24.66
N ARG A 346 -12.37 37.99 -24.36
CA ARG A 346 -13.45 38.49 -23.50
C ARG A 346 -13.06 38.32 -22.04
N ARG A 347 -12.89 39.43 -21.35
CA ARG A 347 -12.76 39.45 -19.87
C ARG A 347 -14.16 39.35 -19.24
N SER A 348 -14.71 38.16 -19.13
CA SER A 348 -15.95 38.01 -18.35
C SER A 348 -15.58 37.98 -16.85
N ARG A 349 -16.23 38.81 -16.06
CA ARG A 349 -16.09 38.94 -14.60
C ARG A 349 -16.94 37.91 -13.84
N SER A 350 -17.17 36.75 -14.38
CA SER A 350 -17.96 35.71 -13.71
C SER A 350 -17.10 34.49 -13.44
N VAL A 351 -16.36 34.57 -12.37
CA VAL A 351 -15.96 33.43 -11.50
C VAL A 351 -16.13 33.90 -10.08
#